data_f35387c368d873a3cc2738edfb237658
#
_entry.id   f35387c368d873a3cc2738edfb237658
#
_cell.length_a   1.000
_cell.length_b   1.000
_cell.length_c   1.000
_cell.angle_alpha   90.00
_cell.angle_beta   90.00
_cell.angle_gamma   90.00
#
_symmetry.space_group_name_H-M   'P 1'
#
loop_
_entity.id
_entity.type
_entity.pdbx_description
1 polymer ?
#
loop_
_entity_poly.entity_id
_entity_poly.type
_entity_poly.pdbx_seq_one_letter_code
_entity_poly.pdbx_strand_id
1 'polypeptide(L)' 'MIELPPIVGKAFEVIAGVYGNGDERKQKLESEGFDYNIIQNCVNELMQILNKYGD' A
#
# COMPACT_ATOMS: atom_id res chain seq x y z
N MET A 1 10.28 10.56 17.68
CA MET A 1 9.81 10.33 16.31
C MET A 1 9.25 8.92 16.20
N ILE A 2 8.06 8.78 15.62
CA ILE A 2 7.44 7.47 15.45
C ILE A 2 7.93 6.86 14.14
N GLU A 3 8.50 5.66 14.23
CA GLU A 3 8.83 4.90 13.02
C GLU A 3 7.60 4.18 12.53
N LEU A 4 7.25 4.43 11.26
CA LEU A 4 6.17 3.68 10.62
C LEU A 4 6.67 2.31 10.17
N PRO A 5 5.85 1.26 10.29
CA PRO A 5 6.21 -0.02 9.72
C PRO A 5 6.49 0.08 8.22
N PRO A 6 7.42 -0.71 7.67
CA PRO A 6 7.68 -0.70 6.23
C PRO A 6 6.45 -0.94 5.38
N ILE A 7 5.50 -1.74 5.89
CA ILE A 7 4.25 -2.04 5.19
C ILE A 7 3.43 -0.76 4.94
N VAL A 8 3.38 0.14 5.92
CA VAL A 8 2.63 1.39 5.76
C VAL A 8 3.26 2.26 4.67
N GLY A 9 4.58 2.36 4.64
CA GLY A 9 5.28 3.08 3.59
C GLY A 9 5.00 2.51 2.20
N LYS A 10 5.01 1.18 2.08
CA LYS A 10 4.68 0.52 0.82
C LYS A 10 3.23 0.77 0.40
N ALA A 11 2.30 0.77 1.35
CA ALA A 11 0.90 1.06 1.05
C ALA A 11 0.74 2.47 0.48
N PHE A 12 1.45 3.47 1.02
CA PHE A 12 1.44 4.81 0.47
C PHE A 12 2.00 4.85 -0.95
N GLU A 13 3.09 4.12 -1.22
CA GLU A 13 3.65 4.03 -2.56
C GLU A 13 2.66 3.42 -3.56
N VAL A 14 1.93 2.39 -3.13
CA VAL A 14 0.88 1.77 -3.94
C VAL A 14 -0.21 2.79 -4.27
N ILE A 15 -0.67 3.55 -3.29
CA ILE A 15 -1.68 4.59 -3.49
C ILE A 15 -1.18 5.65 -4.45
N ALA A 16 0.10 6.00 -4.38
CA ALA A 16 0.71 6.98 -5.26
C ALA A 16 0.93 6.48 -6.69
N GLY A 17 0.68 5.20 -6.95
CA GLY A 17 0.80 4.63 -8.28
C GLY A 17 2.19 4.15 -8.66
N VAL A 18 3.11 4.09 -7.71
CA VAL A 18 4.50 3.66 -7.98
C VAL A 18 4.55 2.22 -8.50
N TYR A 19 3.66 1.38 -8.03
CA TYR A 19 3.66 -0.05 -8.36
C TYR A 19 2.72 -0.42 -9.50
N GLY A 20 2.03 0.54 -10.10
CA GLY A 20 1.09 0.25 -11.18
C GLY A 20 -0.20 -0.40 -10.70
N ASN A 21 -0.79 -1.23 -11.52
CA ASN A 21 -2.11 -1.84 -11.26
C ASN A 21 -2.03 -3.36 -11.21
N GLY A 22 -2.97 -3.96 -10.49
CA GLY A 22 -3.29 -5.38 -10.58
C GLY A 22 -2.07 -6.29 -10.53
N ASP A 23 -1.84 -7.02 -11.62
CA ASP A 23 -0.78 -8.02 -11.68
C ASP A 23 0.63 -7.40 -11.56
N GLU A 24 0.85 -6.23 -12.13
CA GLU A 24 2.13 -5.54 -12.01
C GLU A 24 2.45 -5.23 -10.55
N ARG A 25 1.46 -4.69 -9.84
CA ARG A 25 1.61 -4.39 -8.42
C ARG A 25 1.96 -5.63 -7.63
N LYS A 26 1.21 -6.71 -7.87
CA LYS A 26 1.44 -7.97 -7.18
C LYS A 26 2.84 -8.50 -7.43
N GLN A 27 3.26 -8.54 -8.69
CA GLN A 27 4.58 -9.05 -9.05
C GLN A 27 5.71 -8.22 -8.44
N LYS A 28 5.58 -6.90 -8.50
CA LYS A 28 6.62 -6.02 -7.96
C LYS A 28 6.74 -6.15 -6.44
N LEU A 29 5.61 -6.16 -5.74
CA LEU A 29 5.61 -6.30 -4.29
C LEU A 29 6.17 -7.65 -3.85
N GLU A 30 5.77 -8.72 -4.52
CA GLU A 30 6.26 -10.06 -4.21
C GLU A 30 7.76 -10.19 -4.50
N SER A 31 8.25 -9.56 -5.56
CA SER A 31 9.68 -9.59 -5.88
C SER A 31 10.51 -8.86 -4.83
N GLU A 32 9.92 -7.91 -4.11
CA GLU A 32 10.59 -7.19 -3.02
C GLU A 32 10.43 -7.90 -1.67
N GLY A 33 9.73 -9.03 -1.64
CA GLY A 33 9.57 -9.81 -0.43
C GLY A 33 8.35 -9.44 0.41
N PHE A 34 7.41 -8.67 -0.13
CA PHE A 34 6.19 -8.28 0.57
C PHE A 34 5.04 -9.22 0.22
N ASP A 35 4.15 -9.45 1.19
CA ASP A 35 2.91 -10.19 0.94
C ASP A 35 1.89 -9.23 0.35
N TYR A 36 1.47 -9.51 -0.88
CA TYR A 36 0.51 -8.67 -1.60
C TYR A 36 -0.80 -8.47 -0.80
N ASN A 37 -1.30 -9.55 -0.18
CA ASN A 37 -2.57 -9.47 0.55
C ASN A 37 -2.48 -8.53 1.74
N ILE A 38 -1.37 -8.59 2.46
CA ILE A 38 -1.15 -7.69 3.61
C ILE A 38 -1.07 -6.25 3.15
N ILE A 39 -0.31 -5.98 2.08
CA ILE A 39 -0.18 -4.63 1.53
C ILE A 39 -1.54 -4.13 1.04
N GLN A 40 -2.29 -4.96 0.32
CA GLN A 40 -3.59 -4.56 -0.21
C GLN A 40 -4.60 -4.26 0.90
N ASN A 41 -4.60 -5.04 1.98
CA ASN A 41 -5.44 -4.74 3.13
C ASN A 41 -5.09 -3.38 3.75
N CYS A 42 -3.81 -3.09 3.87
CA CYS A 42 -3.35 -1.80 4.39
C CYS A 42 -3.78 -0.66 3.47
N VAL A 43 -3.65 -0.83 2.16
CA VAL A 43 -4.11 0.16 1.18
C VAL A 43 -5.60 0.42 1.34
N ASN A 44 -6.40 -0.63 1.48
CA ASN A 44 -7.84 -0.49 1.61
C ASN A 44 -8.20 0.30 2.88
N GLU A 45 -7.54 0.03 3.99
CA GLU A 45 -7.74 0.77 5.23
C GLU A 45 -7.38 2.23 5.08
N LEU A 46 -6.24 2.52 4.46
CA LEU A 46 -5.82 3.90 4.22
C LEU A 46 -6.80 4.65 3.31
N MET A 47 -7.30 3.99 2.28
CA MET A 47 -8.28 4.60 1.39
C MET A 47 -9.57 4.93 2.11
N GLN A 48 -10.02 4.08 3.05
CA GLN A 48 -11.19 4.36 3.87
C GLN A 48 -10.97 5.61 4.73
N ILE A 49 -9.80 5.72 5.32
CA ILE A 49 -9.46 6.88 6.15
C ILE A 49 -9.44 8.16 5.30
N LEU A 50 -8.80 8.09 4.13
CA LEU A 50 -8.73 9.24 3.24
C LEU A 50 -10.12 9.67 2.76
N ASN A 51 -11.01 8.73 2.45
CA ASN A 51 -12.37 9.05 2.07
C ASN A 51 -13.13 9.71 3.22
N LYS A 52 -12.88 9.25 4.45
CA LYS A 52 -13.61 9.75 5.62
C LYS A 52 -13.17 11.16 5.99
N TYR A 53 -11.89 11.45 5.87
CA TYR A 53 -11.32 12.72 6.34
C TYR A 53 -10.82 13.61 5.20
N GLY A 54 -10.90 13.16 3.97
CA GLY A 54 -10.32 13.85 2.82
C GLY A 54 -11.23 14.89 2.18
N ASP A 55 -12.44 15.05 2.66
CA ASP A 55 -13.35 16.08 2.12
C ASP A 55 -13.22 17.36 2.89
#